data_7e649f7883df24e0d71325d0f8ae7d52
#
_entry.id   7e649f7883df24e0d71325d0f8ae7d52
#
_cell.length_a   1.000
_cell.length_b   1.000
_cell.length_c   1.000
_cell.angle_alpha   90.00
_cell.angle_beta   90.00
_cell.angle_gamma   90.00
#
_symmetry.space_group_name_H-M   'P 1'
#
loop_
_entity.id
_entity.type
_entity.pdbx_description
1 polymer ?
#
loop_
_entity_poly.entity_id
_entity_poly.type
_entity_poly.pdbx_seq_one_letter_code
_entity_poly.pdbx_strand_id
1 'polypeptide(L)'
;NYDTVVDTQLSAEEGPDIICESPAAALKHAKLGYLEKVNDLGKKYSDAGTNVYSYDGDVYALPGISWFEGTYFNKELFEQNNIELPTTFDEYLDVCKKFEDLGIKPLAAGLKSWEPMLKNSMAFVTAEYLSTDEGKDFGEKYRNGKTTLEGNWNKYLEKWSEMITDGVYTKDMVGI
;
A
#
# COMPACT_ATOMS: atom_id res chain seq x y z
N ASN A 1 9.15 -8.95 -20.49
CA ASN A 1 8.79 -8.78 -19.09
C ASN A 1 10.04 -9.02 -18.21
N TYR A 2 10.40 -8.05 -17.35
CA TYR A 2 11.61 -8.10 -16.52
C TYR A 2 11.65 -9.34 -15.63
N ASP A 3 10.59 -9.57 -14.84
CA ASP A 3 10.54 -10.68 -13.88
C ASP A 3 10.72 -12.06 -14.56
N THR A 4 10.10 -12.25 -15.72
CA THR A 4 10.23 -13.50 -16.47
C THR A 4 11.66 -13.73 -16.95
N VAL A 5 12.37 -12.68 -17.36
CA VAL A 5 13.78 -12.77 -17.79
C VAL A 5 14.66 -13.12 -16.60
N VAL A 6 14.48 -12.42 -15.46
CA VAL A 6 15.24 -12.69 -14.24
C VAL A 6 14.98 -14.12 -13.73
N ASP A 7 13.73 -14.55 -13.65
CA ASP A 7 13.36 -15.92 -13.28
C ASP A 7 14.09 -16.97 -14.16
N THR A 8 14.11 -16.73 -15.47
CA THR A 8 14.74 -17.67 -16.40
C THR A 8 16.25 -17.71 -16.21
N GLN A 9 16.90 -16.55 -16.06
CA GLN A 9 18.34 -16.48 -15.87
C GLN A 9 18.79 -17.09 -14.55
N LEU A 10 18.09 -16.81 -13.45
CA LEU A 10 18.40 -17.38 -12.15
C LEU A 10 18.21 -18.92 -12.13
N SER A 11 17.16 -19.41 -12.78
CA SER A 11 16.94 -20.87 -12.86
C SER A 11 17.96 -21.59 -13.75
N ALA A 12 18.60 -20.89 -14.68
CA ALA A 12 19.68 -21.39 -15.52
C ALA A 12 21.08 -21.21 -14.90
N GLU A 13 21.18 -20.64 -13.71
CA GLU A 13 22.46 -20.26 -13.05
C GLU A 13 23.30 -19.25 -13.88
N GLU A 14 22.63 -18.47 -14.74
CA GLU A 14 23.23 -17.46 -15.61
C GLU A 14 22.77 -16.03 -15.28
N GLY A 15 22.27 -15.82 -14.06
CA GLY A 15 21.76 -14.53 -13.60
C GLY A 15 22.87 -13.49 -13.36
N PRO A 16 22.50 -12.20 -13.32
CA PRO A 16 23.44 -11.14 -12.96
C PRO A 16 23.80 -11.22 -11.46
N ASP A 17 24.95 -10.65 -11.10
CA ASP A 17 25.44 -10.61 -9.71
C ASP A 17 24.53 -9.75 -8.79
N ILE A 18 23.85 -8.74 -9.34
CA ILE A 18 22.96 -7.83 -8.61
C ILE A 18 21.66 -7.64 -9.42
N ILE A 19 20.55 -7.82 -8.75
CA ILE A 19 19.20 -7.62 -9.32
C ILE A 19 18.41 -6.60 -8.52
N CYS A 20 17.50 -5.88 -9.20
CA CYS A 20 16.58 -4.95 -8.56
C CYS A 20 15.16 -5.54 -8.64
N GLU A 21 14.58 -5.87 -7.50
CA GLU A 21 13.32 -6.60 -7.43
C GLU A 21 12.34 -6.01 -6.42
N SER A 22 11.07 -6.36 -6.60
CA SER A 22 10.06 -6.14 -5.57
C SER A 22 10.30 -7.06 -4.36
N PRO A 23 9.81 -6.69 -3.15
CA PRO A 23 9.92 -7.58 -1.99
C PRO A 23 9.36 -8.99 -2.23
N ALA A 24 8.25 -9.08 -2.97
CA ALA A 24 7.63 -10.37 -3.27
C ALA A 24 8.52 -11.26 -4.16
N ALA A 25 9.16 -10.69 -5.17
CA ALA A 25 10.09 -11.40 -6.05
C ALA A 25 11.36 -11.81 -5.27
N ALA A 26 11.94 -10.90 -4.49
CA ALA A 26 13.11 -11.20 -3.67
C ALA A 26 12.84 -12.34 -2.67
N LEU A 27 11.70 -12.35 -2.00
CA LEU A 27 11.31 -13.45 -1.11
C LEU A 27 11.11 -14.79 -1.84
N LYS A 28 10.56 -14.76 -3.06
CA LYS A 28 10.45 -15.95 -3.93
C LYS A 28 11.84 -16.51 -4.24
N HIS A 29 12.76 -15.67 -4.68
CA HIS A 29 14.11 -16.07 -5.05
C HIS A 29 14.96 -16.49 -3.85
N ALA A 30 14.79 -15.85 -2.69
CA ALA A 30 15.40 -16.29 -1.43
C ALA A 30 14.97 -17.72 -1.05
N LYS A 31 13.68 -18.03 -1.14
CA LYS A 31 13.13 -19.36 -0.87
C LYS A 31 13.65 -20.45 -1.83
N LEU A 32 13.98 -20.07 -3.06
CA LEU A 32 14.55 -20.95 -4.07
C LEU A 32 16.08 -21.09 -3.94
N GLY A 33 16.70 -20.33 -3.03
CA GLY A 33 18.15 -20.38 -2.81
C GLY A 33 18.97 -19.60 -3.86
N TYR A 34 18.34 -18.70 -4.61
CA TYR A 34 19.02 -17.93 -5.65
C TYR A 34 19.71 -16.66 -5.11
N LEU A 35 19.39 -16.24 -3.88
CA LEU A 35 19.93 -15.03 -3.28
C LEU A 35 20.85 -15.33 -2.10
N GLU A 36 21.93 -14.58 -2.00
CA GLU A 36 22.81 -14.58 -0.84
C GLU A 36 22.24 -13.78 0.33
N LYS A 37 22.62 -14.17 1.55
CA LYS A 37 22.27 -13.45 2.77
C LYS A 37 23.07 -12.16 2.90
N VAL A 38 22.40 -11.04 3.17
CA VAL A 38 23.01 -9.72 3.30
C VAL A 38 22.81 -9.11 4.70
N ASN A 39 22.77 -9.95 5.72
CA ASN A 39 22.49 -9.57 7.12
C ASN A 39 23.35 -8.40 7.62
N ASP A 40 24.66 -8.43 7.36
CA ASP A 40 25.56 -7.38 7.85
C ASP A 40 25.36 -6.03 7.17
N LEU A 41 24.96 -6.04 5.91
CA LEU A 41 24.54 -4.84 5.17
C LEU A 41 23.19 -4.36 5.65
N GLY A 42 22.27 -5.29 5.94
CA GLY A 42 20.92 -5.00 6.45
C GLY A 42 20.91 -4.19 7.74
N LYS A 43 21.91 -4.40 8.63
CA LYS A 43 22.07 -3.63 9.87
C LYS A 43 22.20 -2.11 9.69
N LYS A 44 22.48 -1.64 8.49
CA LYS A 44 22.56 -0.21 8.15
C LYS A 44 21.21 0.42 7.79
N TYR A 45 20.15 -0.38 7.72
CA TYR A 45 18.80 0.03 7.35
C TYR A 45 17.85 -0.12 8.53
N SER A 46 16.68 0.51 8.46
CA SER A 46 15.64 0.31 9.47
C SER A 46 15.04 -1.10 9.38
N ASP A 47 14.59 -1.62 10.52
CA ASP A 47 13.90 -2.92 10.57
C ASP A 47 12.68 -2.95 9.66
N ALA A 48 11.91 -1.86 9.57
CA ALA A 48 10.77 -1.76 8.66
C ALA A 48 11.18 -1.93 7.19
N GLY A 49 12.35 -1.44 6.81
CA GLY A 49 12.88 -1.60 5.45
C GLY A 49 13.39 -3.01 5.16
N THR A 50 14.03 -3.67 6.12
CA THR A 50 14.63 -4.99 5.92
C THR A 50 13.65 -6.14 6.15
N ASN A 51 12.65 -5.97 7.03
CA ASN A 51 11.67 -7.02 7.34
C ASN A 51 10.90 -7.51 6.11
N VAL A 52 10.62 -6.62 5.15
CA VAL A 52 9.92 -6.99 3.91
C VAL A 52 10.77 -7.85 2.96
N TYR A 53 12.09 -7.92 3.20
CA TYR A 53 13.05 -8.73 2.46
C TYR A 53 13.64 -9.87 3.31
N SER A 54 13.03 -10.16 4.46
CA SER A 54 13.52 -11.19 5.38
C SER A 54 12.75 -12.49 5.21
N TYR A 55 13.49 -13.59 5.21
CA TYR A 55 12.96 -14.93 5.17
C TYR A 55 13.76 -15.84 6.12
N ASP A 56 13.08 -16.61 6.95
CA ASP A 56 13.66 -17.56 7.93
C ASP A 56 14.73 -16.90 8.84
N GLY A 57 14.48 -15.64 9.23
CA GLY A 57 15.37 -14.88 10.12
C GLY A 57 16.55 -14.18 9.43
N ASP A 58 16.74 -14.35 8.14
CA ASP A 58 17.82 -13.74 7.36
C ASP A 58 17.30 -12.69 6.38
N VAL A 59 18.12 -11.66 6.11
CA VAL A 59 17.84 -10.60 5.14
C VAL A 59 18.49 -10.97 3.80
N TYR A 60 17.74 -10.92 2.71
CA TYR A 60 18.16 -11.32 1.36
C TYR A 60 18.24 -10.16 0.35
N ALA A 61 17.68 -9.01 0.66
CA ALA A 61 17.81 -7.81 -0.16
C ALA A 61 17.83 -6.54 0.70
N LEU A 62 18.31 -5.46 0.11
CA LEU A 62 18.38 -4.16 0.76
C LEU A 62 17.37 -3.19 0.15
N PRO A 63 16.67 -2.38 0.95
CA PRO A 63 15.75 -1.37 0.43
C PRO A 63 16.51 -0.30 -0.34
N GLY A 64 16.19 -0.15 -1.64
CA GLY A 64 16.82 0.84 -2.52
C GLY A 64 16.01 2.12 -2.65
N ILE A 65 14.68 2.00 -2.64
CA ILE A 65 13.74 3.11 -2.86
C ILE A 65 12.58 2.96 -1.88
N SER A 66 12.06 4.10 -1.40
CA SER A 66 10.83 4.15 -0.62
C SER A 66 9.77 4.96 -1.36
N TRP A 67 8.53 4.48 -1.33
CA TRP A 67 7.36 5.19 -1.82
C TRP A 67 6.51 5.66 -0.65
N PHE A 68 5.94 6.82 -0.81
CA PHE A 68 4.95 7.36 0.13
C PHE A 68 3.62 7.46 -0.59
N GLU A 69 2.60 6.85 -0.01
CA GLU A 69 1.24 6.88 -0.51
C GLU A 69 0.33 7.54 0.53
N GLY A 70 -0.63 8.31 0.05
CA GLY A 70 -1.56 9.01 0.91
C GLY A 70 -2.38 10.02 0.13
N THR A 71 -3.21 10.77 0.83
CA THR A 71 -3.95 11.89 0.27
C THR A 71 -3.06 13.12 0.27
N TYR A 72 -2.78 13.67 -0.89
CA TYR A 72 -2.02 14.91 -1.06
C TYR A 72 -2.99 16.09 -1.14
N PHE A 73 -2.74 17.11 -0.34
CA PHE A 73 -3.57 18.31 -0.30
C PHE A 73 -2.91 19.46 -1.05
N ASN A 74 -3.69 20.18 -1.88
CA ASN A 74 -3.27 21.45 -2.44
C ASN A 74 -3.41 22.53 -1.36
N LYS A 75 -2.32 22.81 -0.66
CA LYS A 75 -2.30 23.72 0.48
C LYS A 75 -2.79 25.12 0.13
N GLU A 76 -2.38 25.65 -1.02
CA GLU A 76 -2.80 26.98 -1.49
C GLU A 76 -4.33 27.05 -1.69
N LEU A 77 -4.93 25.99 -2.21
CA LEU A 77 -6.38 25.92 -2.41
C LEU A 77 -7.15 25.94 -1.07
N PHE A 78 -6.63 25.27 -0.06
CA PHE A 78 -7.18 25.28 1.29
C PHE A 78 -7.09 26.68 1.92
N GLU A 79 -5.92 27.33 1.83
CA GLU A 79 -5.68 28.68 2.35
C GLU A 79 -6.58 29.72 1.67
N GLN A 80 -6.70 29.69 0.34
CA GLN A 80 -7.54 30.63 -0.43
C GLN A 80 -9.01 30.55 -0.05
N ASN A 81 -9.49 29.37 0.36
CA ASN A 81 -10.88 29.16 0.72
C ASN A 81 -11.12 29.15 2.25
N ASN A 82 -10.10 29.44 3.06
CA ASN A 82 -10.16 29.40 4.53
C ASN A 82 -10.69 28.04 5.05
N ILE A 83 -10.28 26.95 4.43
CA ILE A 83 -10.61 25.57 4.83
C ILE A 83 -9.39 25.00 5.56
N GLU A 84 -9.60 24.44 6.75
CA GLU A 84 -8.56 23.75 7.50
C GLU A 84 -8.35 22.33 6.98
N LEU A 85 -7.11 21.81 7.11
CA LEU A 85 -6.81 20.41 6.76
C LEU A 85 -7.54 19.48 7.70
N PRO A 86 -8.21 18.43 7.18
CA PRO A 86 -8.92 17.47 8.01
C PRO A 86 -7.95 16.60 8.83
N THR A 87 -8.33 16.27 10.04
CA THR A 87 -7.61 15.38 10.95
C THR A 87 -8.34 14.06 11.20
N THR A 88 -9.62 14.00 10.83
CA THR A 88 -10.47 12.81 10.92
C THR A 88 -11.10 12.49 9.56
N PHE A 89 -11.65 11.29 9.44
CA PHE A 89 -12.35 10.89 8.22
C PHE A 89 -13.63 11.69 8.00
N ASP A 90 -14.40 11.96 9.06
CA ASP A 90 -15.62 12.77 8.97
C ASP A 90 -15.29 14.22 8.52
N GLU A 91 -14.25 14.83 9.10
CA GLU A 91 -13.76 16.12 8.63
C GLU A 91 -13.30 16.09 7.16
N TYR A 92 -12.70 14.98 6.72
CA TYR A 92 -12.31 14.82 5.32
C TYR A 92 -13.53 14.83 4.38
N LEU A 93 -14.61 14.12 4.73
CA LEU A 93 -15.85 14.15 3.95
C LEU A 93 -16.49 15.54 3.94
N ASP A 94 -16.50 16.23 5.10
CA ASP A 94 -16.98 17.61 5.20
C ASP A 94 -16.18 18.58 4.32
N VAL A 95 -14.87 18.42 4.27
CA VAL A 95 -13.99 19.23 3.41
C VAL A 95 -14.27 18.94 1.93
N CYS A 96 -14.45 17.70 1.56
CA CYS A 96 -14.82 17.33 0.19
C CYS A 96 -16.12 18.03 -0.23
N LYS A 97 -17.13 18.01 0.63
CA LYS A 97 -18.41 18.67 0.38
C LYS A 97 -18.27 20.19 0.27
N LYS A 98 -17.48 20.84 1.13
CA LYS A 98 -17.21 22.28 1.03
C LYS A 98 -16.59 22.66 -0.30
N PHE A 99 -15.63 21.90 -0.81
CA PHE A 99 -15.04 22.15 -2.12
C PHE A 99 -16.04 21.91 -3.26
N GLU A 100 -16.88 20.89 -3.15
CA GLU A 100 -17.94 20.63 -4.13
C GLU A 100 -18.95 21.79 -4.20
N ASP A 101 -19.37 22.33 -3.04
CA ASP A 101 -20.25 23.50 -2.94
C ASP A 101 -19.64 24.76 -3.58
N LEU A 102 -18.30 24.84 -3.61
CA LEU A 102 -17.57 25.89 -4.31
C LEU A 102 -17.38 25.62 -5.81
N GLY A 103 -17.89 24.49 -6.33
CA GLY A 103 -17.70 24.07 -7.71
C GLY A 103 -16.28 23.54 -8.00
N ILE A 104 -15.52 23.20 -6.97
CA ILE A 104 -14.17 22.67 -7.05
C ILE A 104 -14.26 21.16 -6.84
N LYS A 105 -13.69 20.38 -7.78
CA LYS A 105 -13.63 18.94 -7.63
C LYS A 105 -12.79 18.55 -6.41
N PRO A 106 -13.37 17.86 -5.40
CA PRO A 106 -12.71 17.67 -4.11
C PRO A 106 -11.56 16.67 -4.19
N LEU A 107 -11.65 15.66 -5.07
CA LEU A 107 -10.67 14.60 -5.20
C LEU A 107 -10.35 14.32 -6.66
N ALA A 108 -9.09 14.05 -6.94
CA ALA A 108 -8.64 13.43 -8.17
C ALA A 108 -7.97 12.09 -7.85
N ALA A 109 -8.46 11.00 -8.43
CA ALA A 109 -7.91 9.67 -8.26
C ALA A 109 -7.89 8.93 -9.58
N GLY A 110 -6.79 8.26 -9.90
CA GLY A 110 -6.63 7.46 -11.12
C GLY A 110 -7.28 6.08 -10.98
N LEU A 111 -8.61 6.00 -11.02
CA LEU A 111 -9.36 4.77 -10.78
C LEU A 111 -9.43 3.82 -11.99
N LYS A 112 -8.77 4.15 -13.10
CA LYS A 112 -8.59 3.23 -14.22
C LYS A 112 -7.67 2.05 -13.86
N SER A 113 -6.71 2.28 -12.99
CA SER A 113 -5.85 1.24 -12.42
C SER A 113 -6.50 0.65 -11.16
N TRP A 114 -6.29 -0.65 -10.94
CA TRP A 114 -6.72 -1.35 -9.73
C TRP A 114 -6.02 -0.83 -8.45
N GLU A 115 -4.85 -0.29 -8.63
CA GLU A 115 -3.90 0.03 -7.55
C GLU A 115 -4.40 1.12 -6.60
N PRO A 116 -4.88 2.31 -7.06
CA PRO A 116 -5.43 3.31 -6.17
C PRO A 116 -6.67 2.83 -5.41
N MET A 117 -7.54 2.07 -6.06
CA MET A 117 -8.73 1.49 -5.42
C MET A 117 -8.35 0.56 -4.27
N LEU A 118 -7.45 -0.39 -4.54
CA LEU A 118 -6.98 -1.34 -3.53
C LEU A 118 -6.28 -0.61 -2.38
N LYS A 119 -5.34 0.29 -2.68
CA LYS A 119 -4.56 0.99 -1.67
C LYS A 119 -5.40 1.89 -0.78
N ASN A 120 -6.36 2.60 -1.36
CA ASN A 120 -7.29 3.43 -0.59
C ASN A 120 -8.18 2.59 0.33
N SER A 121 -8.77 1.50 -0.16
CA SER A 121 -9.57 0.61 0.69
C SER A 121 -8.74 -0.06 1.79
N MET A 122 -7.51 -0.48 1.47
CA MET A 122 -6.59 -1.07 2.44
C MET A 122 -6.10 -0.08 3.49
N ALA A 123 -6.07 1.22 3.20
CA ALA A 123 -5.69 2.23 4.18
C ALA A 123 -6.62 2.21 5.40
N PHE A 124 -7.93 2.09 5.20
CA PHE A 124 -8.91 1.98 6.29
C PHE A 124 -8.68 0.70 7.11
N VAL A 125 -8.52 -0.44 6.45
CA VAL A 125 -8.27 -1.72 7.12
C VAL A 125 -6.94 -1.70 7.89
N THR A 126 -5.90 -1.10 7.31
CA THR A 126 -4.57 -1.03 7.92
C THR A 126 -4.59 -0.13 9.15
N ALA A 127 -5.15 1.08 9.05
CA ALA A 127 -5.15 2.05 10.14
C ALA A 127 -5.96 1.58 11.35
N GLU A 128 -7.14 1.00 11.11
CA GLU A 128 -8.09 0.69 12.16
C GLU A 128 -8.06 -0.77 12.64
N TYR A 129 -7.40 -1.67 11.92
CA TYR A 129 -7.36 -3.09 12.27
C TYR A 129 -5.96 -3.69 12.20
N LEU A 130 -5.32 -3.74 11.03
CA LEU A 130 -4.07 -4.49 10.87
C LEU A 130 -2.91 -3.93 11.72
N SER A 131 -2.95 -2.65 12.08
CA SER A 131 -1.97 -2.00 12.97
C SER A 131 -2.28 -2.17 14.45
N THR A 132 -3.38 -2.82 14.82
CA THR A 132 -3.79 -3.07 16.21
C THR A 132 -3.30 -4.42 16.71
N ASP A 133 -3.31 -4.62 18.03
CA ASP A 133 -2.99 -5.92 18.65
C ASP A 133 -3.94 -7.04 18.20
N GLU A 134 -5.19 -6.73 17.90
CA GLU A 134 -6.18 -7.69 17.38
C GLU A 134 -5.87 -8.14 15.96
N GLY A 135 -5.45 -7.20 15.08
CA GLY A 135 -5.29 -7.42 13.66
C GLY A 135 -3.87 -7.76 13.20
N LYS A 136 -2.85 -7.50 14.02
CA LYS A 136 -1.44 -7.64 13.61
C LYS A 136 -1.07 -9.03 13.06
N ASP A 137 -1.71 -10.09 13.56
CA ASP A 137 -1.46 -11.47 13.13
C ASP A 137 -2.41 -11.92 12.01
N PHE A 138 -3.25 -11.02 11.50
CA PHE A 138 -4.28 -11.37 10.50
C PHE A 138 -3.68 -12.03 9.28
N GLY A 139 -2.61 -11.48 8.73
CA GLY A 139 -1.96 -11.99 7.53
C GLY A 139 -1.44 -13.43 7.69
N GLU A 140 -0.89 -13.77 8.85
CA GLU A 140 -0.46 -15.12 9.16
C GLU A 140 -1.66 -16.07 9.32
N LYS A 141 -2.66 -15.66 10.10
CA LYS A 141 -3.89 -16.43 10.30
C LYS A 141 -4.61 -16.71 8.98
N TYR A 142 -4.67 -15.71 8.09
CA TYR A 142 -5.30 -15.83 6.78
C TYR A 142 -4.57 -16.83 5.87
N ARG A 143 -3.25 -16.71 5.76
CA ARG A 143 -2.42 -17.67 4.97
C ARG A 143 -2.55 -19.10 5.48
N ASN A 144 -2.76 -19.29 6.77
CA ASN A 144 -2.93 -20.61 7.40
C ASN A 144 -4.39 -21.08 7.44
N GLY A 145 -5.33 -20.39 6.78
CA GLY A 145 -6.75 -20.74 6.73
C GLY A 145 -7.48 -20.63 8.09
N LYS A 146 -6.91 -19.89 9.04
CA LYS A 146 -7.45 -19.73 10.41
C LYS A 146 -8.39 -18.53 10.55
N THR A 147 -8.54 -17.73 9.51
CA THR A 147 -9.44 -16.57 9.46
C THR A 147 -9.86 -16.28 8.02
N THR A 148 -10.86 -15.41 7.86
CA THR A 148 -11.38 -14.98 6.56
C THR A 148 -11.40 -13.47 6.48
N LEU A 149 -11.53 -12.92 5.28
CA LEU A 149 -11.75 -11.47 5.09
C LEU A 149 -13.15 -11.08 5.58
N GLU A 150 -14.14 -11.89 5.24
CA GLU A 150 -15.52 -11.68 5.66
C GLU A 150 -15.64 -11.68 7.18
N GLY A 151 -16.38 -10.73 7.71
CA GLY A 151 -16.56 -10.53 9.15
C GLY A 151 -15.44 -9.76 9.85
N ASN A 152 -14.24 -9.70 9.25
CA ASN A 152 -13.12 -8.95 9.84
C ASN A 152 -12.92 -7.58 9.17
N TRP A 153 -13.12 -7.50 7.86
CA TRP A 153 -12.82 -6.28 7.09
C TRP A 153 -14.06 -5.46 6.72
N ASN A 154 -15.26 -6.04 6.75
CA ASN A 154 -16.49 -5.41 6.24
C ASN A 154 -16.71 -4.01 6.80
N LYS A 155 -16.66 -3.84 8.14
CA LYS A 155 -16.90 -2.55 8.78
C LYS A 155 -15.93 -1.44 8.37
N TYR A 156 -14.70 -1.80 7.98
CA TYR A 156 -13.70 -0.83 7.51
C TYR A 156 -13.90 -0.49 6.04
N LEU A 157 -14.33 -1.48 5.24
CA LEU A 157 -14.68 -1.28 3.84
C LEU A 157 -16.00 -0.51 3.69
N GLU A 158 -16.90 -0.57 4.67
CA GLU A 158 -18.10 0.27 4.73
C GLU A 158 -17.72 1.75 4.76
N LYS A 159 -16.79 2.17 5.61
CA LYS A 159 -16.25 3.54 5.61
C LYS A 159 -15.66 3.95 4.26
N TRP A 160 -14.91 3.07 3.63
CA TRP A 160 -14.41 3.35 2.30
C TRP A 160 -15.53 3.51 1.28
N SER A 161 -16.63 2.74 1.38
CA SER A 161 -17.78 2.85 0.49
C SER A 161 -18.55 4.16 0.66
N GLU A 162 -18.48 4.82 1.83
CA GLU A 162 -19.04 6.16 2.05
C GLU A 162 -18.48 7.18 1.08
N MET A 163 -17.18 7.09 0.73
CA MET A 163 -16.58 7.96 -0.29
C MET A 163 -17.26 7.82 -1.66
N ILE A 164 -17.89 6.68 -1.95
CA ILE A 164 -18.65 6.45 -3.19
C ILE A 164 -20.06 7.01 -3.05
N THR A 165 -20.72 6.72 -1.93
CA THR A 165 -22.11 7.15 -1.69
C THR A 165 -22.22 8.64 -1.51
N ASP A 166 -21.23 9.28 -0.91
CA ASP A 166 -21.16 10.73 -0.71
C ASP A 166 -20.61 11.49 -1.92
N GLY A 167 -20.33 10.78 -3.02
CA GLY A 167 -19.93 11.40 -4.28
C GLY A 167 -18.48 11.86 -4.34
N VAL A 168 -17.65 11.53 -3.35
CA VAL A 168 -16.20 11.86 -3.36
C VAL A 168 -15.50 11.11 -4.49
N TYR A 169 -15.81 9.82 -4.68
CA TYR A 169 -15.44 9.08 -5.88
C TYR A 169 -16.50 9.20 -6.96
N THR A 170 -16.14 9.70 -8.12
CA THR A 170 -17.05 9.91 -9.25
C THR A 170 -16.69 9.04 -10.44
N LYS A 171 -17.68 8.76 -11.32
CA LYS A 171 -17.52 7.85 -12.47
C LYS A 171 -16.44 8.31 -13.47
N ASP A 172 -16.21 9.60 -13.58
CA ASP A 172 -15.20 10.16 -14.49
C ASP A 172 -13.77 9.85 -14.04
N MET A 173 -13.55 9.59 -12.74
CA MET A 173 -12.24 9.12 -12.21
C MET A 173 -11.84 7.75 -12.75
N VAL A 174 -12.79 6.92 -13.20
CA VAL A 174 -12.52 5.61 -13.82
C VAL A 174 -11.85 5.76 -15.19
N GLY A 175 -11.97 6.93 -15.81
CA GLY A 175 -11.34 7.24 -17.09
C GLY A 175 -9.89 7.77 -17.00
N ILE A 176 -9.42 8.05 -15.80
CA ILE A 176 -8.12 8.69 -15.55
C ILE A 176 -7.07 7.65 -15.18
#